data_0d3d0862e6fdadaa41894714beb51037
#
_entry.id   0d3d0862e6fdadaa41894714beb51037
#
_cell.length_a   1.000
_cell.length_b   1.000
_cell.length_c   1.000
_cell.angle_alpha   90.00
_cell.angle_beta   90.00
_cell.angle_gamma   90.00
#
_symmetry.space_group_name_H-M   'P 1'
#
loop_
_entity.id
_entity.type
_entity.pdbx_description
1 polymer ?
#
loop_
_entity_poly.entity_id
_entity_poly.type
_entity_poly.pdbx_seq_one_letter_code
_entity_poly.pdbx_strand_id
1 'polypeptide(L)'
;MDEFVLFRMCFPEDWVKNTLCPTTNKEIEGDHLTLSEFYVYLGCHFFMACFEGIFNRRLWWSSKEVSIEAGAPFRLQPYMSLCRFQDITQAMRYTDKEPPPFVDRFHEVRQMIDAFNDFYGEEYYPSWLNCLDESMNPYLDKNCPGFMSVPRKPHPFGNEYHSIADGDDGRPIMWRVKLQE
;
A
#
# COMPACT_ATOMS: atom_id res chain seq x y z
N MET A 1 -17.71 -1.41 17.65
CA MET A 1 -17.64 -1.24 16.18
C MET A 1 -16.73 -2.32 15.66
N ASP A 2 -17.11 -2.97 14.55
CA ASP A 2 -16.29 -4.02 13.92
C ASP A 2 -15.00 -3.38 13.36
N GLU A 3 -13.84 -4.02 13.57
CA GLU A 3 -12.53 -3.51 13.15
C GLU A 3 -12.44 -3.36 11.62
N PHE A 4 -13.10 -4.25 10.87
CA PHE A 4 -13.17 -4.15 9.41
C PHE A 4 -14.00 -2.95 8.95
N VAL A 5 -15.06 -2.60 9.67
CA VAL A 5 -15.84 -1.38 9.40
C VAL A 5 -14.99 -0.14 9.63
N LEU A 6 -14.22 -0.11 10.74
CA LEU A 6 -13.29 0.98 11.01
C LEU A 6 -12.23 1.13 9.90
N PHE A 7 -11.66 0.00 9.47
CA PHE A 7 -10.70 0.01 8.36
C PHE A 7 -11.31 0.61 7.08
N ARG A 8 -12.54 0.20 6.71
CA ARG A 8 -13.24 0.72 5.53
C ARG A 8 -13.53 2.22 5.63
N MET A 9 -13.80 2.72 6.82
CA MET A 9 -13.97 4.16 7.06
C MET A 9 -12.68 4.97 6.89
N CYS A 10 -11.52 4.31 6.82
CA CYS A 10 -10.21 4.93 6.59
C CYS A 10 -9.64 4.59 5.20
N PHE A 11 -10.45 4.07 4.27
CA PHE A 11 -9.95 3.57 3.01
C PHE A 11 -10.80 4.05 1.82
N PRO A 12 -10.22 4.62 0.75
CA PRO A 12 -10.95 5.16 -0.39
C PRO A 12 -11.54 4.04 -1.28
N GLU A 13 -12.58 3.35 -0.75
CA GLU A 13 -13.21 2.19 -1.38
C GLU A 13 -13.74 2.49 -2.79
N ASP A 14 -14.28 3.69 -2.99
CA ASP A 14 -14.81 4.09 -4.29
C ASP A 14 -13.70 4.18 -5.35
N TRP A 15 -12.52 4.64 -4.99
CA TRP A 15 -11.37 4.62 -5.90
C TRP A 15 -10.96 3.18 -6.23
N VAL A 16 -10.90 2.28 -5.24
CA VAL A 16 -10.58 0.88 -5.48
C VAL A 16 -11.58 0.25 -6.43
N LYS A 17 -12.87 0.47 -6.20
CA LYS A 17 -13.96 -0.10 -6.96
C LYS A 17 -14.06 0.45 -8.39
N ASN A 18 -13.85 1.75 -8.55
CA ASN A 18 -14.12 2.45 -9.81
C ASN A 18 -12.85 2.67 -10.66
N THR A 19 -11.66 2.58 -10.08
CA THR A 19 -10.38 2.79 -10.79
C THR A 19 -9.45 1.58 -10.66
N LEU A 20 -9.01 1.21 -9.46
CA LEU A 20 -7.99 0.19 -9.28
C LEU A 20 -8.42 -1.18 -9.81
N CYS A 21 -9.57 -1.70 -9.38
CA CYS A 21 -10.05 -3.01 -9.85
C CYS A 21 -10.30 -3.05 -11.36
N PRO A 22 -11.03 -2.09 -11.97
CA PRO A 22 -11.24 -2.09 -13.42
C PRO A 22 -9.96 -1.97 -14.23
N THR A 23 -8.99 -1.19 -13.76
CA THR A 23 -7.73 -0.98 -14.48
C THR A 23 -6.82 -2.21 -14.36
N THR A 24 -6.72 -2.79 -13.17
CA THR A 24 -6.02 -4.06 -12.96
C THR A 24 -6.62 -5.19 -13.79
N ASN A 25 -7.95 -5.22 -13.94
CA ASN A 25 -8.66 -6.24 -14.73
C ASN A 25 -8.42 -6.17 -16.23
N LYS A 26 -7.84 -5.10 -16.75
CA LYS A 26 -7.38 -5.04 -18.15
C LYS A 26 -6.09 -5.85 -18.37
N GLU A 27 -5.31 -6.04 -17.32
CA GLU A 27 -4.00 -6.70 -17.35
C GLU A 27 -4.06 -8.14 -16.82
N ILE A 28 -5.10 -8.49 -16.04
CA ILE A 28 -5.20 -9.79 -15.40
C ILE A 28 -5.78 -10.82 -16.38
N GLU A 29 -5.13 -11.97 -16.48
CA GLU A 29 -5.63 -13.10 -17.23
C GLU A 29 -6.55 -13.95 -16.32
N GLY A 30 -7.74 -14.35 -16.85
CA GLY A 30 -8.69 -15.18 -16.14
C GLY A 30 -9.72 -14.39 -15.33
N ASP A 31 -9.96 -14.79 -14.08
CA ASP A 31 -11.00 -14.19 -13.24
C ASP A 31 -10.69 -12.75 -12.85
N HIS A 32 -11.68 -11.89 -13.02
CA HIS A 32 -11.54 -10.48 -12.67
C HIS A 32 -11.39 -10.28 -11.16
N LEU A 33 -10.49 -9.38 -10.77
CA LEU A 33 -10.33 -8.92 -9.39
C LEU A 33 -11.59 -8.17 -8.95
N THR A 34 -12.19 -8.64 -7.87
CA THR A 34 -13.31 -7.96 -7.21
C THR A 34 -12.86 -7.14 -6.01
N LEU A 35 -13.68 -6.21 -5.55
CA LEU A 35 -13.41 -5.45 -4.33
C LEU A 35 -13.18 -6.37 -3.11
N SER A 36 -14.00 -7.42 -2.96
CA SER A 36 -13.86 -8.37 -1.86
C SER A 36 -12.54 -9.13 -1.93
N GLU A 37 -12.14 -9.58 -3.12
CA GLU A 37 -10.87 -10.26 -3.33
C GLU A 37 -9.67 -9.31 -3.13
N PHE A 38 -9.81 -8.05 -3.53
CA PHE A 38 -8.80 -7.03 -3.26
C PHE A 38 -8.56 -6.86 -1.75
N TYR A 39 -9.60 -6.87 -0.91
CA TYR A 39 -9.42 -6.83 0.54
C TYR A 39 -8.71 -8.07 1.09
N VAL A 40 -8.97 -9.25 0.54
CA VAL A 40 -8.23 -10.47 0.90
C VAL A 40 -6.76 -10.34 0.51
N TYR A 41 -6.49 -9.85 -0.71
CA TYR A 41 -5.14 -9.59 -1.19
C TYR A 41 -4.39 -8.58 -0.31
N LEU A 42 -5.04 -7.48 0.04
CA LEU A 42 -4.47 -6.46 0.93
C LEU A 42 -4.23 -7.02 2.34
N GLY A 43 -5.16 -7.84 2.85
CA GLY A 43 -5.02 -8.56 4.12
C GLY A 43 -3.79 -9.48 4.13
N CYS A 44 -3.52 -10.19 3.04
CA CYS A 44 -2.29 -11.00 2.90
C CYS A 44 -1.03 -10.13 3.04
N HIS A 45 -1.01 -8.93 2.44
CA HIS A 45 0.11 -8.00 2.60
C HIS A 45 0.28 -7.51 4.03
N PHE A 46 -0.81 -7.14 4.70
CA PHE A 46 -0.76 -6.70 6.10
C PHE A 46 -0.26 -7.81 7.02
N PHE A 47 -0.72 -9.04 6.84
CA PHE A 47 -0.21 -10.18 7.59
C PHE A 47 1.30 -10.37 7.38
N MET A 48 1.76 -10.32 6.14
CA MET A 48 3.19 -10.43 5.85
C MET A 48 3.99 -9.29 6.48
N ALA A 49 3.44 -8.08 6.50
CA ALA A 49 4.11 -6.91 7.08
C ALA A 49 4.21 -6.93 8.61
N CYS A 50 3.30 -7.64 9.31
CA CYS A 50 3.34 -7.79 10.75
C CYS A 50 4.48 -8.69 11.27
N PHE A 51 5.16 -9.43 10.39
CA PHE A 51 6.19 -10.40 10.79
C PHE A 51 7.52 -10.11 10.10
N GLU A 52 8.40 -9.47 10.83
CA GLU A 52 9.75 -9.16 10.36
C GLU A 52 10.59 -10.42 10.13
N GLY A 53 11.51 -10.35 9.16
CA GLY A 53 12.48 -11.41 8.91
C GLY A 53 12.03 -12.53 7.96
N ILE A 54 10.78 -12.58 7.53
CA ILE A 54 10.29 -13.57 6.57
C ILE A 54 10.36 -12.99 5.14
N PHE A 55 11.56 -13.00 4.57
CA PHE A 55 11.80 -12.41 3.23
C PHE A 55 11.31 -13.29 2.07
N ASN A 56 11.16 -14.59 2.25
CA ASN A 56 10.69 -15.49 1.22
C ASN A 56 9.17 -15.64 1.25
N ARG A 57 8.48 -14.94 0.35
CA ARG A 57 7.00 -14.98 0.25
C ARG A 57 6.42 -16.38 0.12
N ARG A 58 7.14 -17.32 -0.53
CA ARG A 58 6.65 -18.70 -0.72
C ARG A 58 6.45 -19.45 0.59
N LEU A 59 7.13 -19.06 1.65
CA LEU A 59 6.97 -19.67 2.98
C LEU A 59 5.54 -19.49 3.51
N TRP A 60 4.86 -18.39 3.20
CA TRP A 60 3.49 -18.12 3.60
C TRP A 60 2.45 -19.05 2.96
N TRP A 61 2.82 -19.71 1.87
CA TRP A 61 1.99 -20.71 1.17
C TRP A 61 2.55 -22.13 1.27
N SER A 62 3.62 -22.34 2.03
CA SER A 62 4.25 -23.65 2.18
C SER A 62 3.32 -24.66 2.87
N SER A 63 3.30 -25.90 2.40
CA SER A 63 2.60 -27.01 3.04
C SER A 63 3.34 -27.61 4.23
N LYS A 64 4.62 -27.28 4.44
CA LYS A 64 5.40 -27.75 5.58
C LYS A 64 4.86 -27.19 6.89
N GLU A 65 4.92 -27.98 7.96
CA GLU A 65 4.64 -27.48 9.30
C GLU A 65 5.54 -26.26 9.58
N VAL A 66 4.88 -25.19 10.02
CA VAL A 66 5.55 -23.93 10.25
C VAL A 66 6.07 -23.95 11.67
N SER A 67 7.39 -23.95 11.85
CA SER A 67 7.99 -23.55 13.12
C SER A 67 8.29 -22.05 13.07
N ILE A 68 8.07 -21.34 14.17
CA ILE A 68 8.40 -19.91 14.31
C ILE A 68 9.88 -19.64 13.96
N GLU A 69 10.74 -20.66 14.11
CA GLU A 69 12.18 -20.59 13.82
C GLU A 69 12.53 -20.76 12.32
N ALA A 70 11.61 -21.31 11.50
CA ALA A 70 11.95 -21.70 10.13
C ALA A 70 10.92 -21.29 9.07
N GLY A 71 9.85 -20.58 9.40
CA GLY A 71 8.83 -20.21 8.42
C GLY A 71 7.80 -19.20 8.93
N ALA A 72 6.77 -18.96 8.11
CA ALA A 72 5.68 -18.09 8.47
C ALA A 72 4.81 -18.70 9.57
N PRO A 73 4.29 -17.92 10.55
CA PRO A 73 3.56 -18.41 11.72
C PRO A 73 2.19 -19.04 11.36
N PHE A 74 1.69 -18.78 10.15
CA PHE A 74 0.47 -19.39 9.61
C PHE A 74 0.48 -19.35 8.08
N ARG A 75 -0.47 -20.02 7.46
CA ARG A 75 -0.58 -20.16 6.01
C ARG A 75 -1.61 -19.20 5.44
N LEU A 76 -1.29 -18.59 4.33
CA LEU A 76 -2.21 -17.74 3.56
C LEU A 76 -3.01 -18.53 2.50
N GLN A 77 -2.61 -19.78 2.21
CA GLN A 77 -3.28 -20.63 1.22
C GLN A 77 -4.81 -20.76 1.40
N PRO A 78 -5.38 -20.83 2.63
CA PRO A 78 -6.84 -20.89 2.79
C PRO A 78 -7.58 -19.63 2.35
N TYR A 79 -6.91 -18.48 2.30
CA TYR A 79 -7.50 -17.18 1.95
C TYR A 79 -7.31 -16.87 0.47
N MET A 80 -6.13 -17.14 -0.06
CA MET A 80 -5.78 -16.90 -1.47
C MET A 80 -4.68 -17.86 -1.90
N SER A 81 -4.74 -18.42 -3.11
CA SER A 81 -3.64 -19.24 -3.65
C SER A 81 -2.42 -18.39 -3.98
N LEU A 82 -1.23 -19.00 -3.94
CA LEU A 82 0.01 -18.28 -4.31
C LEU A 82 -0.03 -17.79 -5.76
N CYS A 83 -0.52 -18.61 -6.70
CA CYS A 83 -0.64 -18.21 -8.09
C CYS A 83 -1.53 -16.97 -8.22
N ARG A 84 -2.72 -17.01 -7.62
CA ARG A 84 -3.65 -15.86 -7.67
C ARG A 84 -3.07 -14.59 -7.05
N PHE A 85 -2.40 -14.72 -5.91
CA PHE A 85 -1.69 -13.60 -5.28
C PHE A 85 -0.62 -13.00 -6.22
N GLN A 86 0.14 -13.86 -6.92
CA GLN A 86 1.16 -13.42 -7.87
C GLN A 86 0.55 -12.77 -9.12
N ASP A 87 -0.54 -13.34 -9.66
CA ASP A 87 -1.26 -12.80 -10.83
C ASP A 87 -1.77 -11.39 -10.54
N ILE A 88 -2.43 -11.19 -9.39
CA ILE A 88 -2.89 -9.86 -8.95
C ILE A 88 -1.69 -8.92 -8.78
N THR A 89 -0.60 -9.37 -8.14
CA THR A 89 0.59 -8.53 -7.92
C THR A 89 1.22 -8.05 -9.23
N GLN A 90 1.26 -8.90 -10.25
CA GLN A 90 1.83 -8.57 -11.56
C GLN A 90 0.92 -7.66 -12.38
N ALA A 91 -0.38 -7.89 -12.30
CA ALA A 91 -1.38 -7.14 -13.04
C ALA A 91 -1.74 -5.78 -12.39
N MET A 92 -1.34 -5.55 -11.13
CA MET A 92 -1.77 -4.39 -10.34
C MET A 92 -1.46 -3.07 -11.04
N ARG A 93 -2.49 -2.23 -11.18
CA ARG A 93 -2.41 -0.86 -11.71
C ARG A 93 -3.11 0.10 -10.75
N TYR A 94 -2.46 1.21 -10.46
CA TYR A 94 -2.97 2.20 -9.51
C TYR A 94 -3.51 3.45 -10.20
N THR A 95 -3.46 3.51 -11.51
CA THR A 95 -3.98 4.61 -12.33
C THR A 95 -4.60 4.12 -13.62
N ASP A 96 -5.64 4.80 -14.07
CA ASP A 96 -6.24 4.65 -15.40
C ASP A 96 -5.82 5.77 -16.37
N LYS A 97 -4.98 6.70 -15.90
CA LYS A 97 -4.52 7.86 -16.69
C LYS A 97 -3.34 7.48 -17.58
N GLU A 98 -3.35 8.01 -18.79
CA GLU A 98 -2.20 7.92 -19.67
C GLU A 98 -1.01 8.73 -19.11
N PRO A 99 0.23 8.27 -19.34
CA PRO A 99 1.41 9.01 -18.93
C PRO A 99 1.41 10.43 -19.53
N PRO A 100 1.74 11.46 -18.73
CA PRO A 100 1.85 12.82 -19.23
C PRO A 100 3.01 12.96 -20.24
N PRO A 101 3.01 14.02 -21.08
CA PRO A 101 4.08 14.24 -22.08
C PRO A 101 5.44 14.61 -21.46
N PHE A 102 5.51 14.78 -20.17
CA PHE A 102 6.74 14.99 -19.40
C PHE A 102 7.03 13.80 -18.50
N VAL A 103 8.27 13.67 -18.02
CA VAL A 103 8.67 12.58 -17.13
C VAL A 103 8.06 12.82 -15.75
N ASP A 104 7.03 12.06 -15.40
CA ASP A 104 6.50 11.97 -14.05
C ASP A 104 6.89 10.61 -13.44
N ARG A 105 7.84 10.62 -12.51
CA ARG A 105 8.36 9.41 -11.87
C ARG A 105 7.32 8.70 -11.01
N PHE A 106 6.28 9.38 -10.59
CA PHE A 106 5.24 8.86 -9.70
C PHE A 106 3.90 8.68 -10.40
N HIS A 107 3.85 8.78 -11.72
CA HIS A 107 2.62 8.65 -12.50
C HIS A 107 1.76 7.47 -12.07
N GLU A 108 2.36 6.29 -11.93
CA GLU A 108 1.65 5.05 -11.59
C GLU A 108 0.97 5.07 -10.21
N VAL A 109 1.47 5.84 -9.26
CA VAL A 109 0.93 5.89 -7.88
C VAL A 109 0.26 7.22 -7.54
N ARG A 110 0.37 8.22 -8.39
CA ARG A 110 -0.13 9.57 -8.11
C ARG A 110 -1.64 9.58 -7.86
N GLN A 111 -2.42 8.92 -8.71
CA GLN A 111 -3.87 8.85 -8.56
C GLN A 111 -4.29 8.13 -7.27
N MET A 112 -3.55 7.12 -6.84
CA MET A 112 -3.75 6.47 -5.54
C MET A 112 -3.53 7.46 -4.39
N ILE A 113 -2.41 8.19 -4.40
CA ILE A 113 -2.11 9.18 -3.36
C ILE A 113 -3.17 10.29 -3.33
N ASP A 114 -3.59 10.78 -4.50
CA ASP A 114 -4.65 11.79 -4.59
C ASP A 114 -5.97 11.25 -4.02
N ALA A 115 -6.36 10.02 -4.36
CA ALA A 115 -7.58 9.40 -3.84
C ALA A 115 -7.58 9.27 -2.31
N PHE A 116 -6.44 8.91 -1.70
CA PHE A 116 -6.31 8.91 -0.24
C PHE A 116 -6.38 10.32 0.34
N ASN A 117 -5.69 11.29 -0.26
CA ASN A 117 -5.70 12.68 0.20
C ASN A 117 -7.10 13.30 0.11
N ASP A 118 -7.81 13.05 -0.98
CA ASP A 118 -9.17 13.56 -1.19
C ASP A 118 -10.13 12.92 -0.18
N PHE A 119 -10.07 11.60 -0.03
CA PHE A 119 -10.87 10.86 0.94
C PHE A 119 -10.68 11.39 2.37
N TYR A 120 -9.43 11.53 2.83
CA TYR A 120 -9.17 12.08 4.15
C TYR A 120 -9.51 13.56 4.25
N GLY A 121 -9.36 14.33 3.19
CA GLY A 121 -9.72 15.75 3.16
C GLY A 121 -11.24 15.99 3.28
N GLU A 122 -12.06 15.03 2.85
CA GLU A 122 -13.52 15.10 2.96
C GLU A 122 -14.04 14.60 4.32
N GLU A 123 -13.42 13.56 4.88
CA GLU A 123 -13.92 12.84 6.06
C GLU A 123 -13.22 13.27 7.37
N TYR A 124 -12.04 13.86 7.29
CA TYR A 124 -11.24 14.22 8.45
C TYR A 124 -11.08 15.74 8.61
N TYR A 125 -11.45 16.25 9.77
CA TYR A 125 -11.27 17.65 10.15
C TYR A 125 -10.10 17.78 11.13
N PRO A 126 -8.90 18.15 10.65
CA PRO A 126 -7.74 18.27 11.52
C PRO A 126 -7.92 19.42 12.51
N SER A 127 -7.22 19.31 13.65
CA SER A 127 -7.10 20.39 14.63
C SER A 127 -6.24 21.54 14.09
N TRP A 128 -6.12 22.60 14.88
CA TRP A 128 -5.24 23.72 14.56
C TRP A 128 -3.75 23.37 14.65
N LEU A 129 -3.40 22.30 15.38
CA LEU A 129 -2.02 21.83 15.58
C LEU A 129 -1.68 20.74 14.57
N ASN A 130 -0.98 21.12 13.52
CA ASN A 130 -0.52 20.17 12.51
C ASN A 130 1.01 20.12 12.46
N CYS A 131 1.55 18.93 12.29
CA CYS A 131 2.96 18.68 12.08
C CYS A 131 3.21 18.27 10.63
N LEU A 132 4.16 18.95 9.98
CA LEU A 132 4.67 18.58 8.67
C LEU A 132 6.05 17.96 8.86
N ASP A 133 6.23 16.72 8.38
CA ASP A 133 7.52 16.02 8.46
C ASP A 133 7.77 15.18 7.19
N GLU A 134 9.04 14.80 7.01
CA GLU A 134 9.51 13.96 5.93
C GLU A 134 9.63 12.50 6.41
N SER A 135 8.96 11.59 5.73
CA SER A 135 9.06 10.15 5.98
C SER A 135 9.70 9.42 4.81
N MET A 136 10.49 8.39 5.10
CA MET A 136 11.09 7.53 4.08
C MET A 136 10.27 6.25 3.92
N ASN A 137 9.93 5.93 2.68
CA ASN A 137 9.48 4.59 2.32
C ASN A 137 10.69 3.78 1.84
N PRO A 138 11.25 2.89 2.71
CA PRO A 138 12.54 2.27 2.44
C PRO A 138 12.45 1.16 1.40
N TYR A 139 13.34 1.19 0.41
CA TYR A 139 13.60 0.09 -0.52
C TYR A 139 15.00 0.22 -1.13
N LEU A 140 15.51 -0.87 -1.74
CA LEU A 140 16.89 -0.96 -2.21
C LEU A 140 17.04 -0.96 -3.73
N ASP A 141 15.93 -1.11 -4.48
CA ASP A 141 16.00 -1.13 -5.95
C ASP A 141 16.18 0.30 -6.48
N LYS A 142 17.38 0.57 -6.98
CA LYS A 142 17.75 1.87 -7.54
C LYS A 142 16.98 2.24 -8.82
N ASN A 143 16.34 1.26 -9.46
CA ASN A 143 15.54 1.49 -10.66
C ASN A 143 14.09 1.87 -10.32
N CYS A 144 13.69 1.73 -9.06
CA CYS A 144 12.37 2.18 -8.65
C CYS A 144 12.22 3.69 -8.82
N PRO A 145 11.08 4.15 -9.34
CA PRO A 145 10.81 5.59 -9.48
C PRO A 145 10.93 6.31 -8.13
N GLY A 146 11.54 7.49 -8.17
CA GLY A 146 11.72 8.31 -6.96
C GLY A 146 12.79 7.81 -5.99
N PHE A 147 13.62 6.80 -6.37
CA PHE A 147 14.73 6.37 -5.53
C PHE A 147 15.67 7.52 -5.21
N MET A 148 15.97 7.68 -3.95
CA MET A 148 16.93 8.65 -3.44
C MET A 148 17.73 8.09 -2.25
N SER A 149 18.80 8.77 -1.88
CA SER A 149 19.60 8.48 -0.70
C SER A 149 19.62 9.67 0.22
N VAL A 150 19.13 9.49 1.45
CA VAL A 150 19.14 10.50 2.50
C VAL A 150 19.94 9.97 3.69
N PRO A 151 21.28 10.15 3.73
CA PRO A 151 22.20 9.50 4.68
C PRO A 151 21.89 9.76 6.16
N ARG A 152 21.19 10.85 6.47
CA ARG A 152 20.81 11.22 7.86
C ARG A 152 19.65 10.38 8.43
N LYS A 153 18.88 9.69 7.58
CA LYS A 153 17.72 8.89 8.02
C LYS A 153 18.18 7.47 8.44
N PRO A 154 17.50 6.83 9.39
CA PRO A 154 17.80 5.43 9.81
C PRO A 154 17.75 4.44 8.66
N HIS A 155 16.82 4.63 7.71
CA HIS A 155 16.72 3.90 6.46
C HIS A 155 17.00 4.86 5.30
N PRO A 156 18.26 4.98 4.86
CA PRO A 156 18.68 6.07 3.98
C PRO A 156 18.29 5.91 2.52
N PHE A 157 17.80 4.72 2.11
CA PHE A 157 17.47 4.41 0.72
C PHE A 157 15.97 4.20 0.55
N GLY A 158 15.39 4.80 -0.48
CA GLY A 158 13.96 4.70 -0.76
C GLY A 158 13.45 5.94 -1.47
N ASN A 159 12.18 6.26 -1.28
CA ASN A 159 11.64 7.58 -1.64
C ASN A 159 11.12 8.33 -0.41
N GLU A 160 11.15 9.65 -0.51
CA GLU A 160 10.73 10.55 0.55
C GLU A 160 9.29 11.02 0.28
N TYR A 161 8.50 11.01 1.36
CA TYR A 161 7.16 11.58 1.40
C TYR A 161 7.13 12.74 2.36
N HIS A 162 6.37 13.79 2.03
CA HIS A 162 6.00 14.81 3.00
C HIS A 162 4.63 14.46 3.57
N SER A 163 4.57 14.29 4.87
CA SER A 163 3.36 13.87 5.58
C SER A 163 2.88 14.99 6.50
N ILE A 164 1.58 15.23 6.51
CA ILE A 164 0.95 16.14 7.47
C ILE A 164 0.16 15.29 8.46
N ALA A 165 0.45 15.46 9.73
CA ALA A 165 -0.23 14.79 10.82
C ALA A 165 -0.86 15.79 11.80
N ASP A 166 -2.03 15.44 12.31
CA ASP A 166 -2.69 16.14 13.41
C ASP A 166 -2.07 15.70 14.74
N GLY A 167 -1.72 16.62 15.60
CA GLY A 167 -1.01 16.37 16.85
C GLY A 167 -1.77 16.78 18.11
N ASP A 168 -3.01 17.24 18.01
CA ASP A 168 -3.71 17.86 19.14
C ASP A 168 -4.04 16.88 20.27
N ASP A 169 -4.36 15.63 19.98
CA ASP A 169 -4.76 14.63 20.98
C ASP A 169 -3.59 13.73 21.46
N GLY A 170 -2.36 14.03 21.05
CA GLY A 170 -1.18 13.22 21.33
C GLY A 170 -1.14 11.89 20.56
N ARG A 171 -2.04 11.68 19.62
CA ARG A 171 -2.08 10.54 18.69
C ARG A 171 -2.02 11.06 17.26
N PRO A 172 -0.82 11.31 16.72
CA PRO A 172 -0.70 11.90 15.40
C PRO A 172 -1.37 11.02 14.35
N ILE A 173 -2.38 11.58 13.69
CA ILE A 173 -3.09 10.95 12.57
C ILE A 173 -2.55 11.60 11.30
N MET A 174 -1.89 10.81 10.47
CA MET A 174 -1.45 11.26 9.15
C MET A 174 -2.66 11.33 8.22
N TRP A 175 -2.98 12.54 7.75
CA TRP A 175 -4.16 12.77 6.91
C TRP A 175 -3.83 13.28 5.51
N ARG A 176 -2.57 13.63 5.24
CA ARG A 176 -2.15 14.03 3.90
C ARG A 176 -0.71 13.61 3.61
N VAL A 177 -0.48 13.15 2.39
CA VAL A 177 0.83 12.75 1.88
C VAL A 177 1.12 13.42 0.56
N LYS A 178 2.33 13.92 0.38
CA LYS A 178 2.86 14.40 -0.90
C LYS A 178 4.15 13.68 -1.23
N LEU A 179 4.23 13.18 -2.47
CA LEU A 179 5.48 12.63 -3.02
C LEU A 179 6.48 13.76 -3.26
N GLN A 180 7.75 13.54 -2.92
CA GLN A 180 8.81 14.46 -3.28
C GLN A 180 9.16 14.28 -4.76
N GLU A 181 9.08 15.36 -5.51
CA GLU A 181 9.43 15.45 -6.94
C GLU A 181 10.91 15.74 -7.14
#